data_94a0509d46e9aa21fb873e4021bf5b33
#
_entry.id   94a0509d46e9aa21fb873e4021bf5b33
#
_cell.length_a   1.000
_cell.length_b   1.000
_cell.length_c   1.000
_cell.angle_alpha   90.00
_cell.angle_beta   90.00
_cell.angle_gamma   90.00
#
_symmetry.space_group_name_H-M   'P 1'
#
loop_
_entity.id
_entity.type
_entity.pdbx_description
1 polymer ?
#
loop_
_entity_poly.entity_id
_entity_poly.type
_entity_poly.pdbx_seq_one_letter_code
_entity_poly.pdbx_strand_id
1 'polypeptide(L)'
;MKEEEREQRLRERDIARLRRKKNRPFTFVSVFFILIFVSLIGYLIYFDAIKSDDFINSPYNTRQDTFSDRVVRGSIQSSDGEVLAQTNVYEDGTEERTYPFANIFAHAVGYDTNGKSGLESEANFQLLTSHSFFLEQMKNEFLGKKNQGDTVISSLNADLQTTAYNSLGDRRGAVVVIEPSTGRILAMVSKPDFNPNTIAQDWDTLVNDEN
;
A
#
# COMPACT_ATOMS: atom_id res chain seq x y z
N MET A 1 60.98 8.35 -47.56
CA MET A 1 60.19 7.29 -46.89
C MET A 1 60.06 7.50 -45.37
N LYS A 2 61.15 7.43 -44.57
CA LYS A 2 61.00 7.61 -43.08
C LYS A 2 60.63 9.02 -42.61
N GLU A 3 61.01 10.08 -43.34
CA GLU A 3 60.63 11.46 -43.01
C GLU A 3 59.20 11.77 -43.37
N GLU A 4 58.66 11.32 -44.45
CA GLU A 4 57.28 11.44 -44.90
C GLU A 4 56.32 10.75 -43.94
N GLU A 5 56.66 9.55 -43.47
CA GLU A 5 55.86 8.84 -42.44
C GLU A 5 55.85 9.60 -41.11
N ARG A 6 56.93 10.27 -40.75
CA ARG A 6 57.05 11.06 -39.53
C ARG A 6 56.18 12.32 -39.60
N GLU A 7 56.22 13.02 -40.73
CA GLU A 7 55.36 14.18 -40.97
C GLU A 7 53.87 13.82 -40.99
N GLN A 8 53.50 12.70 -41.61
CA GLN A 8 52.11 12.23 -41.61
C GLN A 8 51.61 11.94 -40.17
N ARG A 9 52.42 11.26 -39.36
CA ARG A 9 52.06 11.00 -37.94
C ARG A 9 51.95 12.27 -37.11
N LEU A 10 52.75 13.29 -37.39
CA LEU A 10 52.64 14.61 -36.71
C LEU A 10 51.38 15.33 -37.10
N ARG A 11 51.04 15.38 -38.41
CA ARG A 11 49.78 15.97 -38.91
C ARG A 11 48.53 15.28 -38.34
N GLU A 12 48.56 13.95 -38.30
CA GLU A 12 47.47 13.18 -37.69
C GLU A 12 47.27 13.51 -36.18
N ARG A 13 48.39 13.64 -35.45
CA ARG A 13 48.35 14.03 -34.02
C ARG A 13 47.82 15.44 -33.82
N ASP A 14 48.20 16.39 -34.67
CA ASP A 14 47.70 17.76 -34.57
C ASP A 14 46.23 17.86 -34.95
N ILE A 15 45.78 17.14 -35.99
CA ILE A 15 44.37 17.04 -36.34
C ILE A 15 43.56 16.40 -35.19
N ALA A 16 44.07 15.35 -34.58
CA ALA A 16 43.40 14.70 -33.44
C ALA A 16 43.32 15.61 -32.20
N ARG A 17 44.38 16.42 -31.95
CA ARG A 17 44.36 17.43 -30.87
C ARG A 17 43.36 18.54 -31.13
N LEU A 18 43.26 19.04 -32.37
CA LEU A 18 42.29 20.07 -32.76
C LEU A 18 40.86 19.55 -32.66
N ARG A 19 40.61 18.32 -33.12
CA ARG A 19 39.28 17.67 -32.96
C ARG A 19 38.91 17.49 -31.50
N ARG A 20 39.80 17.06 -30.63
CA ARG A 20 39.56 16.95 -29.18
C ARG A 20 39.26 18.29 -28.56
N LYS A 21 39.95 19.37 -28.93
CA LYS A 21 39.72 20.72 -28.40
C LYS A 21 38.36 21.28 -28.85
N LYS A 22 37.98 21.02 -30.11
CA LYS A 22 36.69 21.44 -30.68
C LYS A 22 35.48 20.69 -30.03
N ASN A 23 35.68 19.42 -29.67
CA ASN A 23 34.61 18.58 -29.13
C ASN A 23 34.47 18.69 -27.57
N ARG A 24 35.44 19.33 -26.88
CA ARG A 24 35.38 19.51 -25.44
C ARG A 24 34.06 20.08 -24.91
N PRO A 25 33.51 21.18 -25.49
CA PRO A 25 32.24 21.71 -25.00
C PRO A 25 31.08 20.73 -25.18
N PHE A 26 31.05 19.99 -26.28
CA PHE A 26 30.01 18.96 -26.51
C PHE A 26 30.14 17.79 -25.53
N THR A 27 31.35 17.35 -25.23
CA THR A 27 31.60 16.30 -24.23
C THR A 27 31.16 16.78 -22.85
N PHE A 28 31.42 18.04 -22.48
CA PHE A 28 30.99 18.60 -21.20
C PHE A 28 29.46 18.61 -21.08
N VAL A 29 28.77 19.08 -22.11
CA VAL A 29 27.30 19.10 -22.16
C VAL A 29 26.74 17.69 -22.10
N SER A 30 27.32 16.74 -22.85
CA SER A 30 26.88 15.34 -22.80
C SER A 30 27.06 14.72 -21.40
N VAL A 31 28.20 14.92 -20.76
CA VAL A 31 28.45 14.44 -19.39
C VAL A 31 27.49 15.06 -18.41
N PHE A 32 27.20 16.36 -18.53
CA PHE A 32 26.22 17.06 -17.69
C PHE A 32 24.83 16.42 -17.79
N PHE A 33 24.34 16.17 -19.00
CA PHE A 33 23.04 15.50 -19.16
C PHE A 33 23.04 14.05 -18.65
N ILE A 34 24.14 13.30 -18.88
CA ILE A 34 24.26 11.95 -18.32
C ILE A 34 24.17 11.98 -16.80
N LEU A 35 24.83 12.94 -16.13
CA LEU A 35 24.77 13.07 -14.67
C LEU A 35 23.35 13.41 -14.18
N ILE A 36 22.62 14.25 -14.91
CA ILE A 36 21.20 14.54 -14.60
C ILE A 36 20.37 13.26 -14.71
N PHE A 37 20.51 12.49 -15.80
CA PHE A 37 19.75 11.26 -15.97
C PHE A 37 20.09 10.21 -14.91
N VAL A 38 21.36 10.04 -14.57
CA VAL A 38 21.79 9.13 -13.49
C VAL A 38 21.22 9.58 -12.14
N SER A 39 21.21 10.89 -11.86
CA SER A 39 20.59 11.44 -10.64
C SER A 39 19.08 11.18 -10.60
N LEU A 40 18.37 11.35 -11.72
CA LEU A 40 16.94 11.07 -11.83
C LEU A 40 16.64 9.59 -11.61
N ILE A 41 17.42 8.70 -12.23
CA ILE A 41 17.27 7.25 -12.05
C ILE A 41 17.52 6.89 -10.58
N GLY A 42 18.57 7.41 -9.97
CA GLY A 42 18.87 7.20 -8.55
C GLY A 42 17.75 7.69 -7.64
N TYR A 43 17.17 8.84 -7.95
CA TYR A 43 16.02 9.37 -7.21
C TYR A 43 14.76 8.49 -7.38
N LEU A 44 14.49 7.99 -8.59
CA LEU A 44 13.36 7.09 -8.83
C LEU A 44 13.51 5.77 -8.06
N ILE A 45 14.71 5.19 -8.04
CA ILE A 45 14.99 3.97 -7.25
C ILE A 45 14.82 4.25 -5.76
N TYR A 46 15.34 5.39 -5.27
CA TYR A 46 15.14 5.80 -3.87
C TYR A 46 13.66 5.98 -3.53
N PHE A 47 12.91 6.65 -4.40
CA PHE A 47 11.48 6.88 -4.21
C PHE A 47 10.70 5.55 -4.17
N ASP A 48 10.96 4.66 -5.13
CA ASP A 48 10.31 3.35 -5.23
C ASP A 48 10.61 2.48 -4.00
N ALA A 49 11.87 2.42 -3.57
CA ALA A 49 12.31 1.55 -2.47
C ALA A 49 11.94 2.06 -1.06
N ILE A 50 11.76 3.38 -0.87
CA ILE A 50 11.64 3.96 0.48
C ILE A 50 10.34 4.76 0.66
N LYS A 51 9.84 5.40 -0.40
CA LYS A 51 8.69 6.30 -0.30
C LYS A 51 7.41 5.76 -0.94
N SER A 52 7.51 4.76 -1.77
CA SER A 52 6.37 4.20 -2.50
C SER A 52 5.27 3.74 -1.56
N ASP A 53 5.64 2.98 -0.53
CA ASP A 53 4.68 2.41 0.44
C ASP A 53 3.92 3.50 1.22
N ASP A 54 4.60 4.56 1.65
CA ASP A 54 3.98 5.71 2.33
C ASP A 54 2.93 6.40 1.44
N PHE A 55 3.21 6.50 0.12
CA PHE A 55 2.28 7.13 -0.82
C PHE A 55 1.14 6.20 -1.25
N ILE A 56 1.43 4.92 -1.41
CA ILE A 56 0.42 3.92 -1.78
C ILE A 56 -0.59 3.77 -0.64
N ASN A 57 -0.12 3.61 0.60
CA ASN A 57 -0.96 3.37 1.77
C ASN A 57 -1.53 4.67 2.40
N SER A 58 -1.30 5.82 1.79
CA SER A 58 -1.84 7.08 2.30
C SER A 58 -3.37 7.05 2.31
N PRO A 59 -4.04 7.35 3.44
CA PRO A 59 -5.51 7.46 3.53
C PRO A 59 -6.12 8.48 2.56
N TYR A 60 -5.30 9.42 2.07
CA TYR A 60 -5.69 10.44 1.10
C TYR A 60 -5.50 10.02 -0.36
N ASN A 61 -5.05 8.79 -0.62
CA ASN A 61 -4.82 8.30 -1.98
C ASN A 61 -6.13 7.81 -2.62
N THR A 62 -6.93 8.73 -3.11
CA THR A 62 -8.21 8.43 -3.79
C THR A 62 -8.06 7.64 -5.09
N ARG A 63 -6.83 7.48 -5.62
CA ARG A 63 -6.60 6.61 -6.80
C ARG A 63 -6.88 5.14 -6.49
N GLN A 64 -6.73 4.73 -5.24
CA GLN A 64 -7.04 3.35 -4.84
C GLN A 64 -8.54 3.06 -4.96
N ASP A 65 -9.40 4.05 -4.79
CA ASP A 65 -10.84 3.87 -4.91
C ASP A 65 -11.27 3.54 -6.35
N THR A 66 -10.46 3.89 -7.37
CA THR A 66 -10.70 3.47 -8.75
C THR A 66 -10.49 1.96 -8.98
N PHE A 67 -9.77 1.28 -8.10
CA PHE A 67 -9.62 -0.19 -8.14
C PHE A 67 -10.85 -0.90 -7.57
N SER A 68 -11.62 -0.27 -6.68
CA SER A 68 -12.86 -0.82 -6.13
C SER A 68 -13.92 -1.08 -7.20
N ASP A 69 -13.86 -0.38 -8.34
CA ASP A 69 -14.75 -0.63 -9.48
C ASP A 69 -14.46 -1.97 -10.19
N ARG A 70 -13.27 -2.51 -10.02
CA ARG A 70 -12.79 -3.73 -10.71
C ARG A 70 -12.54 -4.91 -9.79
N VAL A 71 -12.40 -4.65 -8.49
CA VAL A 71 -12.01 -5.66 -7.50
C VAL A 71 -12.97 -5.60 -6.32
N VAL A 72 -13.55 -6.74 -5.97
CA VAL A 72 -14.28 -6.91 -4.71
C VAL A 72 -13.26 -6.89 -3.58
N ARG A 73 -13.41 -5.98 -2.61
CA ARG A 73 -12.48 -5.81 -1.50
C ARG A 73 -12.23 -7.13 -0.76
N GLY A 74 -10.97 -7.49 -0.57
CA GLY A 74 -10.53 -8.72 0.08
C GLY A 74 -10.89 -8.80 1.56
N SER A 75 -10.72 -9.96 2.16
CA SER A 75 -11.01 -10.18 3.58
C SER A 75 -9.83 -9.86 4.49
N ILE A 76 -10.11 -9.49 5.73
CA ILE A 76 -9.14 -9.40 6.82
C ILE A 76 -9.42 -10.56 7.77
N GLN A 77 -8.37 -11.32 8.09
CA GLN A 77 -8.45 -12.47 8.99
C GLN A 77 -7.51 -12.30 10.19
N SER A 78 -7.90 -12.92 11.29
CA SER A 78 -7.03 -13.08 12.44
C SER A 78 -5.96 -14.17 12.20
N SER A 79 -4.98 -14.25 13.07
CA SER A 79 -3.93 -15.29 13.01
C SER A 79 -4.43 -16.70 13.26
N ASP A 80 -5.58 -16.84 13.90
CA ASP A 80 -6.29 -18.10 14.18
C ASP A 80 -7.37 -18.43 13.14
N GLY A 81 -7.47 -17.64 12.06
CA GLY A 81 -8.30 -17.94 10.89
C GLY A 81 -9.73 -17.37 10.94
N GLU A 82 -10.08 -16.61 11.97
CA GLU A 82 -11.40 -15.96 12.06
C GLU A 82 -11.49 -14.77 11.11
N VAL A 83 -12.64 -14.60 10.47
CA VAL A 83 -12.90 -13.50 9.56
C VAL A 83 -13.26 -12.24 10.35
N LEU A 84 -12.39 -11.23 10.28
CA LEU A 84 -12.56 -9.94 10.98
C LEU A 84 -13.31 -8.91 10.14
N ALA A 85 -13.11 -8.94 8.81
CA ALA A 85 -13.82 -8.14 7.84
C ALA A 85 -13.91 -8.87 6.50
N GLN A 86 -15.08 -8.80 5.85
CA GLN A 86 -15.31 -9.38 4.52
C GLN A 86 -16.31 -8.56 3.71
N THR A 87 -16.26 -8.70 2.39
CA THR A 87 -17.25 -8.10 1.49
C THR A 87 -18.18 -9.18 0.97
N ASN A 88 -19.47 -9.03 1.24
CA ASN A 88 -20.53 -9.86 0.68
C ASN A 88 -20.96 -9.25 -0.65
N VAL A 89 -21.06 -10.08 -1.68
CA VAL A 89 -21.58 -9.70 -3.00
C VAL A 89 -22.93 -10.36 -3.17
N TYR A 90 -23.98 -9.54 -3.35
CA TYR A 90 -25.34 -10.01 -3.54
C TYR A 90 -25.66 -10.30 -5.01
N GLU A 91 -26.77 -10.98 -5.29
CA GLU A 91 -27.18 -11.36 -6.63
C GLU A 91 -27.44 -10.16 -7.57
N ASP A 92 -27.83 -9.03 -7.00
CA ASP A 92 -28.03 -7.76 -7.72
C ASP A 92 -26.73 -7.02 -8.03
N GLY A 93 -25.58 -7.55 -7.61
CA GLY A 93 -24.25 -6.97 -7.79
C GLY A 93 -23.89 -5.92 -6.72
N THR A 94 -24.75 -5.70 -5.73
CA THR A 94 -24.40 -4.82 -4.59
C THR A 94 -23.36 -5.48 -3.72
N GLU A 95 -22.49 -4.65 -3.14
CA GLU A 95 -21.40 -5.07 -2.25
C GLU A 95 -21.62 -4.46 -0.86
N GLU A 96 -21.50 -5.29 0.16
CA GLU A 96 -21.62 -4.85 1.56
C GLU A 96 -20.40 -5.31 2.35
N ARG A 97 -19.68 -4.36 2.96
CA ARG A 97 -18.59 -4.65 3.88
C ARG A 97 -19.16 -5.01 5.25
N THR A 98 -18.79 -6.18 5.78
CA THR A 98 -19.28 -6.66 7.07
C THR A 98 -18.13 -6.98 8.02
N TYR A 99 -18.37 -6.70 9.31
CA TYR A 99 -17.43 -6.91 10.41
C TYR A 99 -18.08 -7.83 11.44
N PRO A 100 -17.84 -9.16 11.35
CA PRO A 100 -18.56 -10.15 12.18
C PRO A 100 -18.40 -9.96 13.69
N PHE A 101 -17.26 -9.43 14.12
CA PHE A 101 -16.96 -9.18 15.53
C PHE A 101 -17.35 -7.76 15.99
N ALA A 102 -17.92 -6.94 15.10
CA ALA A 102 -18.39 -5.59 15.39
C ALA A 102 -17.43 -4.78 16.30
N ASN A 103 -17.90 -4.34 17.46
CA ASN A 103 -17.16 -3.47 18.39
C ASN A 103 -15.85 -4.07 18.91
N ILE A 104 -15.76 -5.41 19.02
CA ILE A 104 -14.60 -6.09 19.61
C ILE A 104 -13.28 -5.76 18.88
N PHE A 105 -13.36 -5.61 17.56
CA PHE A 105 -12.20 -5.32 16.71
C PHE A 105 -12.21 -3.91 16.11
N ALA A 106 -13.18 -3.07 16.48
CA ALA A 106 -13.43 -1.77 15.84
C ALA A 106 -12.15 -0.91 15.72
N HIS A 107 -11.39 -0.75 16.79
CA HIS A 107 -10.20 0.09 16.78
C HIS A 107 -9.00 -0.54 16.06
N ALA A 108 -8.91 -1.89 16.03
CA ALA A 108 -7.81 -2.60 15.38
C ALA A 108 -8.05 -2.77 13.88
N VAL A 109 -9.23 -3.23 13.50
CA VAL A 109 -9.61 -3.45 12.10
C VAL A 109 -10.02 -2.14 11.43
N GLY A 110 -10.75 -1.29 12.15
CA GLY A 110 -11.25 -0.02 11.63
C GLY A 110 -12.50 -0.18 10.78
N TYR A 111 -12.65 0.71 9.82
CA TYR A 111 -13.78 0.82 8.88
C TYR A 111 -13.29 1.29 7.52
N ASP A 112 -14.10 1.10 6.47
CA ASP A 112 -13.78 1.43 5.07
C ASP A 112 -14.61 2.58 4.48
N THR A 113 -15.60 3.12 5.22
CA THR A 113 -16.48 4.22 4.82
C THR A 113 -16.15 5.52 5.54
N ASN A 114 -16.52 6.69 4.97
CA ASN A 114 -16.22 8.03 5.51
C ASN A 114 -14.71 8.26 5.82
N GLY A 115 -13.85 7.82 4.93
CA GLY A 115 -12.43 7.65 5.13
C GLY A 115 -12.12 6.19 5.38
N LYS A 116 -10.98 5.89 5.96
CA LYS A 116 -10.58 4.53 6.34
C LYS A 116 -9.75 4.62 7.61
N SER A 117 -9.81 3.61 8.45
CA SER A 117 -9.01 3.55 9.67
C SER A 117 -8.49 2.15 9.95
N GLY A 118 -7.54 2.00 10.88
CA GLY A 118 -7.00 0.72 11.30
C GLY A 118 -6.44 -0.12 10.15
N LEU A 119 -6.61 -1.43 10.21
CA LEU A 119 -6.14 -2.36 9.17
C LEU A 119 -6.83 -2.14 7.83
N GLU A 120 -8.07 -1.64 7.81
CA GLU A 120 -8.75 -1.27 6.56
C GLU A 120 -8.03 -0.16 5.79
N SER A 121 -7.43 0.79 6.51
CA SER A 121 -6.60 1.84 5.91
C SER A 121 -5.22 1.35 5.53
N GLU A 122 -4.53 0.68 6.45
CA GLU A 122 -3.14 0.25 6.29
C GLU A 122 -2.98 -0.80 5.18
N ALA A 123 -3.92 -1.74 5.11
CA ALA A 123 -3.90 -2.81 4.12
C ALA A 123 -4.77 -2.50 2.88
N ASN A 124 -5.19 -1.25 2.67
CA ASN A 124 -6.13 -0.90 1.61
C ASN A 124 -5.66 -1.33 0.21
N PHE A 125 -4.37 -1.16 -0.09
CA PHE A 125 -3.82 -1.56 -1.36
C PHE A 125 -3.89 -3.08 -1.57
N GLN A 126 -3.50 -3.86 -0.57
CA GLN A 126 -3.54 -5.33 -0.63
C GLN A 126 -4.98 -5.84 -0.77
N LEU A 127 -5.92 -5.26 -0.03
CA LEU A 127 -7.33 -5.61 -0.10
C LEU A 127 -7.98 -5.30 -1.45
N LEU A 128 -7.42 -4.35 -2.22
CA LEU A 128 -7.88 -3.98 -3.56
C LEU A 128 -6.99 -4.53 -4.68
N THR A 129 -5.96 -5.30 -4.35
CA THR A 129 -5.12 -6.01 -5.32
C THR A 129 -5.58 -7.44 -5.43
N SER A 130 -5.61 -8.00 -6.64
CA SER A 130 -5.96 -9.40 -6.88
C SER A 130 -4.76 -10.13 -7.48
N HIS A 131 -4.24 -11.10 -6.76
CA HIS A 131 -3.22 -12.03 -7.25
C HIS A 131 -3.83 -13.34 -7.74
N SER A 132 -5.12 -13.35 -8.08
CA SER A 132 -5.79 -14.51 -8.70
C SER A 132 -5.04 -14.96 -9.94
N PHE A 133 -5.14 -16.25 -10.26
CA PHE A 133 -4.50 -16.81 -11.45
C PHE A 133 -4.97 -16.08 -12.71
N PHE A 134 -4.07 -15.75 -13.63
CA PHE A 134 -4.33 -14.96 -14.84
C PHE A 134 -5.54 -15.41 -15.66
N LEU A 135 -5.74 -16.73 -15.79
CA LEU A 135 -6.89 -17.27 -16.51
C LEU A 135 -8.22 -17.00 -15.80
N GLU A 136 -8.22 -16.92 -14.48
CA GLU A 136 -9.39 -16.57 -13.69
C GLU A 136 -9.74 -15.10 -13.85
N GLN A 137 -8.74 -14.23 -13.82
CA GLN A 137 -8.92 -12.80 -14.10
C GLN A 137 -9.50 -12.57 -15.49
N MET A 138 -8.94 -13.22 -16.52
CA MET A 138 -9.49 -13.17 -17.89
C MET A 138 -10.95 -13.66 -17.99
N LYS A 139 -11.26 -14.76 -17.30
CA LYS A 139 -12.62 -15.30 -17.25
C LYS A 139 -13.58 -14.32 -16.60
N ASN A 140 -13.19 -13.73 -15.48
CA ASN A 140 -14.00 -12.76 -14.75
C ASN A 140 -14.23 -11.49 -15.58
N GLU A 141 -13.19 -10.98 -16.23
CA GLU A 141 -13.28 -9.84 -17.13
C GLU A 141 -14.21 -10.10 -18.32
N PHE A 142 -14.12 -11.29 -18.93
CA PHE A 142 -15.01 -11.69 -20.02
C PHE A 142 -16.48 -11.83 -19.57
N LEU A 143 -16.70 -12.25 -18.32
CA LEU A 143 -18.03 -12.39 -17.73
C LEU A 143 -18.56 -11.09 -17.10
N GLY A 144 -17.79 -10.00 -17.16
CA GLY A 144 -18.15 -8.73 -16.51
C GLY A 144 -18.19 -8.81 -14.98
N LYS A 145 -17.48 -9.78 -14.38
CA LYS A 145 -17.38 -9.94 -12.92
C LYS A 145 -16.13 -9.27 -12.38
N LYS A 146 -16.24 -8.69 -11.20
CA LYS A 146 -15.07 -8.20 -10.47
C LYS A 146 -14.18 -9.35 -10.00
N ASN A 147 -12.87 -9.12 -9.94
CA ASN A 147 -11.94 -10.04 -9.31
C ASN A 147 -12.02 -9.92 -7.78
N GLN A 148 -11.69 -10.99 -7.05
CA GLN A 148 -11.59 -10.96 -5.60
C GLN A 148 -10.23 -10.38 -5.19
N GLY A 149 -10.22 -9.41 -4.29
CA GLY A 149 -9.00 -8.88 -3.66
C GLY A 149 -8.35 -9.88 -2.71
N ASP A 150 -7.08 -9.64 -2.40
CA ASP A 150 -6.30 -10.54 -1.57
C ASP A 150 -6.78 -10.55 -0.12
N THR A 151 -6.61 -11.69 0.53
CA THR A 151 -6.88 -11.84 1.96
C THR A 151 -5.66 -11.37 2.77
N VAL A 152 -5.88 -10.48 3.71
CA VAL A 152 -4.87 -10.00 4.65
C VAL A 152 -4.98 -10.75 5.97
N ILE A 153 -3.93 -11.44 6.37
CA ILE A 153 -3.86 -12.15 7.64
C ILE A 153 -3.13 -11.27 8.65
N SER A 154 -3.83 -10.84 9.70
CA SER A 154 -3.27 -10.04 10.78
C SER A 154 -2.57 -10.91 11.84
N SER A 155 -1.80 -10.27 12.71
CA SER A 155 -1.25 -10.94 13.90
C SER A 155 -2.23 -11.07 15.06
N LEU A 156 -3.42 -10.45 14.94
CA LEU A 156 -4.43 -10.47 15.99
C LEU A 156 -4.98 -11.89 16.19
N ASN A 157 -5.21 -12.25 17.45
CA ASN A 157 -5.84 -13.51 17.84
C ASN A 157 -7.25 -13.23 18.37
N ALA A 158 -8.26 -13.89 17.82
CA ALA A 158 -9.67 -13.59 18.10
C ALA A 158 -10.05 -13.90 19.55
N ASP A 159 -9.54 -14.99 20.11
CA ASP A 159 -9.81 -15.38 21.49
C ASP A 159 -9.20 -14.40 22.50
N LEU A 160 -7.93 -14.00 22.27
CA LEU A 160 -7.24 -13.01 23.12
C LEU A 160 -7.91 -11.64 23.04
N GLN A 161 -8.28 -11.19 21.85
CA GLN A 161 -8.98 -9.94 21.63
C GLN A 161 -10.32 -9.92 22.36
N THR A 162 -11.12 -10.98 22.23
CA THR A 162 -12.40 -11.13 22.89
C THR A 162 -12.24 -11.16 24.42
N THR A 163 -11.23 -11.87 24.92
CA THR A 163 -10.91 -11.92 26.35
C THR A 163 -10.51 -10.56 26.88
N ALA A 164 -9.65 -9.83 26.16
CA ALA A 164 -9.21 -8.49 26.54
C ALA A 164 -10.39 -7.49 26.53
N TYR A 165 -11.25 -7.56 25.51
CA TYR A 165 -12.45 -6.72 25.39
C TYR A 165 -13.41 -6.94 26.56
N ASN A 166 -13.71 -8.19 26.89
CA ASN A 166 -14.58 -8.56 28.00
C ASN A 166 -13.97 -8.18 29.37
N SER A 167 -12.65 -8.33 29.53
CA SER A 167 -11.95 -7.96 30.77
C SER A 167 -11.93 -6.45 31.02
N LEU A 168 -11.91 -5.63 29.95
CA LEU A 168 -12.04 -4.18 30.07
C LEU A 168 -13.45 -3.78 30.55
N GLY A 169 -14.49 -4.54 30.14
CA GLY A 169 -15.89 -4.27 30.50
C GLY A 169 -16.30 -2.89 30.04
N ASP A 170 -16.99 -2.13 30.90
CA ASP A 170 -17.47 -0.77 30.62
C ASP A 170 -16.46 0.33 30.99
N ARG A 171 -15.23 -0.06 31.39
CA ARG A 171 -14.19 0.89 31.77
C ARG A 171 -13.59 1.57 30.54
N ARG A 172 -13.42 2.88 30.61
CA ARG A 172 -12.66 3.63 29.61
C ARG A 172 -11.16 3.29 29.73
N GLY A 173 -10.52 2.99 28.63
CA GLY A 173 -9.09 2.65 28.61
C GLY A 173 -8.74 1.78 27.42
N ALA A 174 -7.51 1.28 27.41
CA ALA A 174 -7.00 0.41 26.36
C ALA A 174 -6.26 -0.81 26.93
N VAL A 175 -6.30 -1.91 26.20
CA VAL A 175 -5.51 -3.13 26.47
C VAL A 175 -4.74 -3.47 25.21
N VAL A 176 -3.44 -3.66 25.31
CA VAL A 176 -2.57 -4.14 24.23
C VAL A 176 -1.82 -5.36 24.69
N VAL A 177 -1.89 -6.44 23.91
CA VAL A 177 -1.17 -7.69 24.15
C VAL A 177 -0.12 -7.84 23.06
N ILE A 178 1.15 -7.89 23.46
CA ILE A 178 2.29 -7.98 22.54
C ILE A 178 3.09 -9.25 22.84
N GLU A 179 3.50 -9.95 21.79
CA GLU A 179 4.46 -11.06 21.89
C GLU A 179 5.88 -10.48 21.95
N PRO A 180 6.60 -10.58 23.09
CA PRO A 180 7.89 -9.89 23.25
C PRO A 180 8.99 -10.38 22.31
N SER A 181 8.92 -11.64 21.88
CA SER A 181 9.94 -12.27 21.04
C SER A 181 9.91 -11.78 19.58
N THR A 182 8.73 -11.34 19.09
CA THR A 182 8.52 -10.96 17.69
C THR A 182 8.05 -9.52 17.53
N GLY A 183 7.54 -8.90 18.61
CA GLY A 183 6.88 -7.60 18.58
C GLY A 183 5.47 -7.62 17.99
N ARG A 184 4.91 -8.80 17.68
CA ARG A 184 3.55 -8.91 17.14
C ARG A 184 2.51 -8.47 18.15
N ILE A 185 1.54 -7.67 17.69
CA ILE A 185 0.36 -7.30 18.47
C ILE A 185 -0.66 -8.42 18.31
N LEU A 186 -0.97 -9.11 19.43
CA LEU A 186 -1.92 -10.22 19.45
C LEU A 186 -3.34 -9.77 19.80
N ALA A 187 -3.48 -8.70 20.57
CA ALA A 187 -4.76 -8.05 20.84
C ALA A 187 -4.57 -6.55 21.07
N MET A 188 -5.54 -5.76 20.61
CA MET A 188 -5.56 -4.31 20.80
C MET A 188 -7.01 -3.83 20.94
N VAL A 189 -7.40 -3.47 22.14
CA VAL A 189 -8.76 -3.02 22.51
C VAL A 189 -8.69 -1.60 23.02
N SER A 190 -9.66 -0.79 22.68
CA SER A 190 -9.85 0.55 23.24
C SER A 190 -11.33 0.80 23.50
N LYS A 191 -11.65 1.57 24.56
CA LYS A 191 -13.00 2.04 24.89
C LYS A 191 -12.97 3.51 25.30
N PRO A 192 -13.95 4.32 24.88
CA PRO A 192 -15.21 3.95 24.18
C PRO A 192 -14.95 3.35 22.79
N ASP A 193 -15.82 2.46 22.37
CA ASP A 193 -15.77 1.78 21.08
C ASP A 193 -16.93 2.25 20.17
N PHE A 194 -16.95 1.73 18.96
CA PHE A 194 -17.99 1.99 17.97
C PHE A 194 -18.29 0.70 17.18
N ASN A 195 -19.43 0.67 16.48
CA ASN A 195 -19.74 -0.43 15.58
C ASN A 195 -19.35 -0.07 14.14
N PRO A 196 -18.35 -0.73 13.53
CA PRO A 196 -17.95 -0.44 12.16
C PRO A 196 -19.04 -0.74 11.13
N ASN A 197 -19.99 -1.63 11.43
CA ASN A 197 -21.11 -1.91 10.52
C ASN A 197 -22.13 -0.77 10.43
N THR A 198 -22.19 0.12 11.42
CA THR A 198 -23.15 1.25 11.45
C THR A 198 -22.46 2.61 11.34
N ILE A 199 -21.16 2.63 11.10
CA ILE A 199 -20.33 3.85 11.11
C ILE A 199 -20.85 4.94 10.16
N ALA A 200 -21.38 4.55 8.99
CA ALA A 200 -21.92 5.51 8.02
C ALA A 200 -23.14 6.27 8.55
N GLN A 201 -23.97 5.62 9.38
CA GLN A 201 -25.16 6.21 9.99
C GLN A 201 -24.82 7.01 11.25
N ASP A 202 -23.83 6.54 12.03
CA ASP A 202 -23.45 7.09 13.32
C ASP A 202 -22.36 8.17 13.22
N TRP A 203 -21.85 8.45 12.00
CA TRP A 203 -20.69 9.30 11.76
C TRP A 203 -20.76 10.67 12.42
N ASP A 204 -21.85 11.39 12.19
CA ASP A 204 -22.03 12.74 12.73
C ASP A 204 -22.05 12.75 14.26
N THR A 205 -22.59 11.69 14.87
CA THR A 205 -22.62 11.54 16.33
C THR A 205 -21.22 11.24 16.86
N LEU A 206 -20.49 10.32 16.21
CA LEU A 206 -19.16 9.89 16.64
C LEU A 206 -18.11 10.98 16.51
N VAL A 207 -18.18 11.80 15.44
CA VAL A 207 -17.21 12.88 15.20
C VAL A 207 -17.45 14.09 16.10
N ASN A 208 -18.71 14.34 16.50
CA ASN A 208 -19.07 15.47 17.36
C ASN A 208 -19.17 15.07 18.85
N ASP A 209 -18.91 13.83 19.21
CA ASP A 209 -18.88 13.39 20.61
C ASP A 209 -17.59 13.90 21.26
N GLU A 210 -17.74 14.88 22.16
CA GLU A 210 -16.65 15.51 22.92
C GLU A 210 -16.21 14.67 24.15
N ASN A 211 -16.73 13.44 24.34
CA ASN A 211 -16.48 12.63 25.53
C ASN A 211 -15.30 11.66 25.42
#